data_9a572b9cf4eb4cad671f243f0082e1d8
#
_entry.id   9a572b9cf4eb4cad671f243f0082e1d8
#
_cell.length_a   1.000
_cell.length_b   1.000
_cell.length_c   1.000
_cell.angle_alpha   90.00
_cell.angle_beta   90.00
_cell.angle_gamma   90.00
#
_symmetry.space_group_name_H-M   'P 1'
#
loop_
_entity.id
_entity.type
_entity.pdbx_description
1 polymer ?
#
loop_
_entity_poly.entity_id
_entity_poly.type
_entity_poly.pdbx_seq_one_letter_code
_entity_poly.pdbx_strand_id
1 'polypeptide(L)'
;MATLVDYDVPVAIANEVADLIHPVFDLRKIRFGNAFRLEKETDGTLKAFEYKIDDESVLKVQKGSDSYEAKVEKLDLEIREKTMTAEIHTSLWEALNDVPKREYLAIELAEIFQWQVDFSTEIQPGDEIRLIIDEFLHDGTFVKYGKVQAAELVNAGRHYRGFRFMDSYYDEKGVSLKRAILASPLKFTPRVSSGFTYRRMHPILGRERAHLATDYAVPMGSPVVAVSNGTVTFAGWDGGYGNLVRIKHASSLTSGYAHLSHIALGIRAGHAIKQGELVGLVGQTGLATGPHLHFMMAKNGTPINPVPALKKGEPAPPLDPKLKAEFVKQIALVQEKLEASSQSLTAARQ
;
A
#
# COMPACT_ATOMS: atom_id res chain seq x y z
N MET A 1 -25.22 5.00 20.90
CA MET A 1 -26.43 5.14 21.76
C MET A 1 -27.70 4.87 20.98
N ALA A 2 -28.00 5.60 19.92
CA ALA A 2 -29.16 5.32 19.07
C ALA A 2 -29.29 3.82 18.74
N THR A 3 -28.20 3.18 18.34
CA THR A 3 -28.19 1.76 17.96
C THR A 3 -28.75 0.80 19.02
N LEU A 4 -28.41 0.96 20.32
CA LEU A 4 -28.96 0.08 21.35
C LEU A 4 -30.45 0.32 21.58
N VAL A 5 -30.88 1.57 21.52
CA VAL A 5 -32.28 1.96 21.65
C VAL A 5 -33.10 1.50 20.46
N ASP A 6 -32.53 1.59 19.23
CA ASP A 6 -33.16 1.11 17.99
C ASP A 6 -33.41 -0.42 18.01
N TYR A 7 -32.68 -1.15 18.85
CA TYR A 7 -32.87 -2.59 19.12
C TYR A 7 -33.61 -2.86 20.44
N ASP A 8 -34.47 -1.94 20.90
CA ASP A 8 -35.34 -2.07 22.06
C ASP A 8 -34.61 -2.29 23.41
N VAL A 9 -33.38 -1.82 23.56
CA VAL A 9 -32.71 -1.74 24.87
C VAL A 9 -33.24 -0.51 25.59
N PRO A 10 -33.69 -0.65 26.86
CA PRO A 10 -34.18 0.47 27.62
C PRO A 10 -33.16 1.62 27.71
N VAL A 11 -33.61 2.86 27.52
CA VAL A 11 -32.77 4.06 27.50
C VAL A 11 -31.86 4.18 28.70
N ALA A 12 -32.37 3.82 29.90
CA ALA A 12 -31.58 3.83 31.14
C ALA A 12 -30.36 2.90 31.05
N ILE A 13 -30.57 1.65 30.55
CA ILE A 13 -29.50 0.66 30.37
C ILE A 13 -28.53 1.12 29.24
N ALA A 14 -29.07 1.67 28.18
CA ALA A 14 -28.22 2.18 27.07
C ALA A 14 -27.31 3.32 27.55
N ASN A 15 -27.76 4.20 28.47
CA ASN A 15 -26.94 5.25 29.04
C ASN A 15 -25.89 4.70 30.00
N GLU A 16 -26.26 3.78 30.91
CA GLU A 16 -25.32 3.10 31.80
C GLU A 16 -24.19 2.42 31.01
N VAL A 17 -24.54 1.66 29.99
CA VAL A 17 -23.59 0.97 29.10
C VAL A 17 -22.67 1.97 28.41
N ALA A 18 -23.16 3.11 27.94
CA ALA A 18 -22.31 4.12 27.32
C ALA A 18 -21.32 4.76 28.29
N ASP A 19 -21.74 5.04 29.50
CA ASP A 19 -20.86 5.58 30.55
C ASP A 19 -19.75 4.57 30.92
N LEU A 20 -20.06 3.27 30.92
CA LEU A 20 -19.10 2.20 31.13
C LEU A 20 -18.14 2.01 29.96
N ILE A 21 -18.59 2.20 28.72
CA ILE A 21 -17.73 2.10 27.54
C ILE A 21 -16.77 3.27 27.43
N HIS A 22 -17.18 4.48 27.80
CA HIS A 22 -16.43 5.71 27.61
C HIS A 22 -14.96 5.66 28.08
N PRO A 23 -14.62 5.09 29.27
CA PRO A 23 -13.23 5.01 29.73
C PRO A 23 -12.38 3.96 28.97
N VAL A 24 -12.99 2.96 28.31
CA VAL A 24 -12.28 1.85 27.64
C VAL A 24 -12.24 1.99 26.12
N PHE A 25 -13.26 2.67 25.54
CA PHE A 25 -13.35 2.88 24.10
C PHE A 25 -14.07 4.18 23.77
N ASP A 26 -13.47 4.97 22.87
CA ASP A 26 -14.07 6.22 22.36
C ASP A 26 -15.19 5.90 21.36
N LEU A 27 -16.45 6.08 21.76
CA LEU A 27 -17.63 5.80 20.93
C LEU A 27 -17.66 6.59 19.61
N ARG A 28 -16.93 7.72 19.50
CA ARG A 28 -16.78 8.47 18.23
C ARG A 28 -15.99 7.71 17.18
N LYS A 29 -15.27 6.66 17.57
CA LYS A 29 -14.52 5.77 16.67
C LYS A 29 -15.34 4.60 16.13
N ILE A 30 -16.62 4.50 16.49
CA ILE A 30 -17.53 3.53 15.88
C ILE A 30 -17.61 3.80 14.39
N ARG A 31 -17.38 2.73 13.60
CA ARG A 31 -17.40 2.79 12.13
C ARG A 31 -18.68 2.16 11.60
N PHE A 32 -19.33 2.84 10.67
CA PHE A 32 -20.45 2.26 9.93
C PHE A 32 -19.97 1.00 9.18
N GLY A 33 -20.78 -0.07 9.23
CA GLY A 33 -20.47 -1.35 8.58
C GLY A 33 -19.73 -2.36 9.46
N ASN A 34 -19.19 -1.97 10.63
CA ASN A 34 -18.63 -2.94 11.54
C ASN A 34 -19.75 -3.78 12.19
N ALA A 35 -19.48 -5.09 12.31
CA ALA A 35 -20.41 -6.03 12.91
C ALA A 35 -20.55 -5.78 14.41
N PHE A 36 -21.78 -5.98 14.93
CA PHE A 36 -22.05 -6.05 16.35
C PHE A 36 -22.99 -7.22 16.63
N ARG A 37 -22.96 -7.71 17.86
CA ARG A 37 -23.84 -8.74 18.39
C ARG A 37 -24.53 -8.21 19.64
N LEU A 38 -25.81 -8.42 19.74
CA LEU A 38 -26.62 -8.02 20.90
C LEU A 38 -27.35 -9.25 21.40
N GLU A 39 -27.19 -9.55 22.68
CA GLU A 39 -27.96 -10.59 23.37
C GLU A 39 -28.84 -9.94 24.45
N LYS A 40 -30.10 -10.33 24.49
CA LYS A 40 -31.07 -9.87 25.51
C LYS A 40 -31.61 -11.04 26.31
N GLU A 41 -31.98 -10.76 27.54
CA GLU A 41 -32.77 -11.67 28.37
C GLU A 41 -34.24 -11.70 27.90
N THR A 42 -35.03 -12.65 28.41
CA THR A 42 -36.44 -12.80 28.06
C THR A 42 -37.31 -11.60 28.49
N ASP A 43 -36.85 -10.84 29.46
CA ASP A 43 -37.49 -9.60 29.96
C ASP A 43 -37.08 -8.34 29.15
N GLY A 44 -36.24 -8.50 28.09
CA GLY A 44 -35.77 -7.42 27.26
C GLY A 44 -34.52 -6.69 27.79
N THR A 45 -34.01 -7.05 28.98
CA THR A 45 -32.76 -6.47 29.47
C THR A 45 -31.55 -6.92 28.66
N LEU A 46 -30.55 -6.05 28.56
CA LEU A 46 -29.28 -6.38 27.83
C LEU A 46 -28.53 -7.45 28.64
N LYS A 47 -28.23 -8.58 28.00
CA LYS A 47 -27.37 -9.62 28.55
C LYS A 47 -25.92 -9.40 28.14
N ALA A 48 -25.68 -9.16 26.86
CA ALA A 48 -24.35 -8.89 26.31
C ALA A 48 -24.44 -8.01 25.08
N PHE A 49 -23.39 -7.21 24.87
CA PHE A 49 -23.16 -6.45 23.64
C PHE A 49 -21.71 -6.61 23.24
N GLU A 50 -21.49 -6.98 21.97
CA GLU A 50 -20.18 -7.08 21.38
C GLU A 50 -20.13 -6.19 20.14
N TYR A 51 -19.06 -5.40 19.99
CA TYR A 51 -18.81 -4.58 18.80
C TYR A 51 -17.41 -4.86 18.28
N LYS A 52 -17.31 -5.27 17.02
CA LYS A 52 -16.03 -5.51 16.34
C LYS A 52 -15.37 -4.16 16.03
N ILE A 53 -14.35 -3.80 16.82
CA ILE A 53 -13.59 -2.55 16.65
C ILE A 53 -12.77 -2.61 15.36
N ASP A 54 -12.02 -3.70 15.21
CA ASP A 54 -11.18 -4.03 14.05
C ASP A 54 -11.04 -5.56 13.91
N ASP A 55 -10.10 -6.01 13.07
CA ASP A 55 -9.88 -7.45 12.87
C ASP A 55 -9.22 -8.15 14.07
N GLU A 56 -8.75 -7.44 15.07
CA GLU A 56 -8.02 -7.99 16.22
C GLU A 56 -8.68 -7.68 17.56
N SER A 57 -9.68 -6.79 17.59
CA SER A 57 -10.21 -6.25 18.84
C SER A 57 -11.72 -6.17 18.82
N VAL A 58 -12.32 -6.57 19.96
CA VAL A 58 -13.75 -6.53 20.19
C VAL A 58 -14.00 -5.76 21.49
N LEU A 59 -14.95 -4.82 21.45
CA LEU A 59 -15.54 -4.22 22.65
C LEU A 59 -16.62 -5.18 23.14
N LYS A 60 -16.49 -5.64 24.38
CA LYS A 60 -17.49 -6.49 25.05
C LYS A 60 -18.10 -5.76 26.23
N VAL A 61 -19.42 -5.82 26.29
CA VAL A 61 -20.19 -5.43 27.48
C VAL A 61 -20.99 -6.65 27.92
N GLN A 62 -20.89 -7.01 29.18
CA GLN A 62 -21.58 -8.17 29.77
C GLN A 62 -22.25 -7.77 31.06
N LYS A 63 -23.44 -8.33 31.33
CA LYS A 63 -24.15 -8.19 32.60
C LYS A 63 -23.46 -9.08 33.62
N GLY A 64 -22.91 -8.48 34.68
CA GLY A 64 -22.42 -9.16 35.86
C GLY A 64 -23.55 -9.47 36.86
N SER A 65 -23.19 -9.86 38.09
CA SER A 65 -24.16 -10.11 39.15
C SER A 65 -24.94 -8.85 39.58
N ASP A 66 -24.25 -7.70 39.67
CA ASP A 66 -24.81 -6.46 40.22
C ASP A 66 -24.75 -5.27 39.25
N SER A 67 -23.90 -5.33 38.21
CA SER A 67 -23.71 -4.25 37.26
C SER A 67 -23.19 -4.77 35.92
N TYR A 68 -23.19 -3.92 34.90
CA TYR A 68 -22.51 -4.21 33.61
C TYR A 68 -21.01 -3.98 33.72
N GLU A 69 -20.25 -4.74 32.96
CA GLU A 69 -18.81 -4.56 32.75
C GLU A 69 -18.51 -4.33 31.30
N ALA A 70 -17.64 -3.36 30.98
CA ALA A 70 -17.20 -3.07 29.65
C ALA A 70 -15.67 -3.23 29.54
N LYS A 71 -15.20 -3.92 28.49
CA LYS A 71 -13.77 -4.11 28.21
C LYS A 71 -13.51 -4.22 26.73
N VAL A 72 -12.30 -3.84 26.33
CA VAL A 72 -11.78 -4.15 25.01
C VAL A 72 -10.89 -5.39 25.12
N GLU A 73 -11.26 -6.43 24.41
CA GLU A 73 -10.48 -7.69 24.33
C GLU A 73 -9.81 -7.81 22.98
N LYS A 74 -8.58 -8.31 23.00
CA LYS A 74 -7.94 -8.80 21.78
C LYS A 74 -8.43 -10.21 21.48
N LEU A 75 -8.75 -10.46 20.22
CA LEU A 75 -9.10 -11.80 19.76
C LEU A 75 -7.86 -12.69 19.83
N ASP A 76 -8.05 -13.90 20.34
CA ASP A 76 -7.03 -14.96 20.22
C ASP A 76 -7.09 -15.49 18.77
N LEU A 77 -6.06 -15.19 18.00
CA LEU A 77 -5.99 -15.50 16.58
C LEU A 77 -5.04 -16.68 16.34
N GLU A 78 -5.59 -17.76 15.84
CA GLU A 78 -4.82 -18.87 15.29
C GLU A 78 -4.26 -18.49 13.93
N ILE A 79 -2.97 -18.77 13.68
CA ILE A 79 -2.32 -18.53 12.39
C ILE A 79 -2.23 -19.86 11.65
N ARG A 80 -2.77 -19.90 10.42
CA ARG A 80 -2.71 -21.05 9.54
C ARG A 80 -2.16 -20.64 8.20
N GLU A 81 -1.16 -21.38 7.71
CA GLU A 81 -0.67 -21.22 6.35
C GLU A 81 -1.71 -21.74 5.35
N LYS A 82 -1.97 -20.97 4.30
CA LYS A 82 -2.88 -21.31 3.22
C LYS A 82 -2.20 -21.18 1.87
N THR A 83 -2.29 -22.23 1.07
CA THR A 83 -1.91 -22.20 -0.35
C THR A 83 -3.16 -21.92 -1.19
N MET A 84 -3.06 -20.98 -2.12
CA MET A 84 -4.14 -20.64 -3.05
C MET A 84 -3.61 -20.64 -4.48
N THR A 85 -4.46 -21.08 -5.39
CA THR A 85 -4.21 -21.08 -6.83
C THR A 85 -5.45 -20.55 -7.53
N ALA A 86 -5.26 -19.72 -8.56
CA ALA A 86 -6.34 -19.22 -9.38
C ALA A 86 -5.86 -19.06 -10.84
N GLU A 87 -6.75 -19.37 -11.78
CA GLU A 87 -6.55 -19.06 -13.19
C GLU A 87 -7.23 -17.72 -13.50
N ILE A 88 -6.56 -16.89 -14.28
CA ILE A 88 -7.07 -15.58 -14.70
C ILE A 88 -7.83 -15.76 -16.01
N HIS A 89 -9.11 -15.42 -16.02
CA HIS A 89 -9.93 -15.42 -17.22
C HIS A 89 -10.08 -14.03 -17.83
N THR A 90 -10.20 -12.99 -17.01
CA THR A 90 -10.33 -11.60 -17.46
C THR A 90 -9.39 -10.66 -16.74
N SER A 91 -9.24 -10.81 -15.43
CA SER A 91 -8.42 -9.95 -14.58
C SER A 91 -8.02 -10.65 -13.28
N LEU A 92 -6.96 -10.15 -12.65
CA LEU A 92 -6.56 -10.56 -11.29
C LEU A 92 -7.71 -10.42 -10.28
N TRP A 93 -8.49 -9.37 -10.40
CA TRP A 93 -9.63 -9.12 -9.52
C TRP A 93 -10.73 -10.16 -9.63
N GLU A 94 -11.03 -10.59 -10.85
CA GLU A 94 -12.03 -11.63 -11.12
C GLU A 94 -11.53 -13.00 -10.65
N ALA A 95 -10.26 -13.33 -10.89
CA ALA A 95 -9.66 -14.59 -10.47
C ALA A 95 -9.72 -14.82 -8.94
N LEU A 96 -9.85 -13.77 -8.16
CA LEU A 96 -9.99 -13.81 -6.70
C LEU A 96 -11.45 -13.64 -6.22
N ASN A 97 -12.47 -13.77 -7.09
CA ASN A 97 -13.85 -13.42 -6.76
C ASN A 97 -14.43 -14.19 -5.57
N ASP A 98 -14.10 -15.46 -5.43
CA ASP A 98 -14.59 -16.33 -4.36
C ASP A 98 -13.71 -16.30 -3.10
N VAL A 99 -12.72 -15.41 -3.06
CA VAL A 99 -11.78 -15.33 -1.95
C VAL A 99 -12.16 -14.17 -1.01
N PRO A 100 -12.30 -14.43 0.32
CA PRO A 100 -12.56 -13.36 1.28
C PRO A 100 -11.49 -12.27 1.21
N LYS A 101 -11.89 -11.00 1.37
CA LYS A 101 -10.97 -9.84 1.33
C LYS A 101 -10.05 -9.84 0.10
N ARG A 102 -10.59 -10.21 -1.06
CA ARG A 102 -9.88 -10.24 -2.35
C ARG A 102 -9.16 -8.94 -2.69
N GLU A 103 -9.69 -7.80 -2.23
CA GLU A 103 -9.08 -6.48 -2.40
C GLU A 103 -7.67 -6.44 -1.85
N TYR A 104 -7.47 -6.99 -0.66
CA TYR A 104 -6.16 -7.06 -0.02
C TYR A 104 -5.19 -7.90 -0.85
N LEU A 105 -5.63 -9.10 -1.29
CA LEU A 105 -4.78 -10.00 -2.06
C LEU A 105 -4.44 -9.44 -3.44
N ALA A 106 -5.40 -8.83 -4.13
CA ALA A 106 -5.16 -8.21 -5.43
C ALA A 106 -4.13 -7.07 -5.33
N ILE A 107 -4.22 -6.25 -4.28
CA ILE A 107 -3.25 -5.18 -4.02
C ILE A 107 -1.87 -5.76 -3.68
N GLU A 108 -1.76 -6.73 -2.77
CA GLU A 108 -0.48 -7.35 -2.40
C GLU A 108 0.19 -8.02 -3.61
N LEU A 109 -0.54 -8.77 -4.43
CA LEU A 109 -0.01 -9.39 -5.64
C LEU A 109 0.44 -8.37 -6.68
N ALA A 110 -0.37 -7.32 -6.89
CA ALA A 110 0.01 -6.23 -7.77
C ALA A 110 1.27 -5.51 -7.27
N GLU A 111 1.41 -5.28 -5.97
CA GLU A 111 2.61 -4.68 -5.39
C GLU A 111 3.85 -5.58 -5.51
N ILE A 112 3.69 -6.91 -5.42
CA ILE A 112 4.80 -7.87 -5.59
C ILE A 112 5.32 -7.82 -7.03
N PHE A 113 4.42 -7.88 -8.03
CA PHE A 113 4.79 -8.09 -9.44
C PHE A 113 4.66 -6.86 -10.34
N GLN A 114 4.30 -5.68 -9.83
CA GLN A 114 4.10 -4.45 -10.61
C GLN A 114 5.28 -4.03 -11.50
N TRP A 115 6.46 -4.55 -11.23
CA TRP A 115 7.68 -4.25 -11.99
C TRP A 115 8.05 -5.33 -12.99
N GLN A 116 7.40 -6.47 -12.92
CA GLN A 116 7.58 -7.60 -13.82
C GLN A 116 6.51 -7.64 -14.89
N VAL A 117 5.25 -7.31 -14.52
CA VAL A 117 4.08 -7.37 -15.39
C VAL A 117 3.19 -6.16 -15.15
N ASP A 118 2.72 -5.53 -16.23
CA ASP A 118 1.67 -4.52 -16.17
C ASP A 118 0.29 -5.20 -16.12
N PHE A 119 -0.30 -5.22 -14.91
CA PHE A 119 -1.60 -5.85 -14.69
C PHE A 119 -2.75 -5.23 -15.46
N SER A 120 -2.58 -4.03 -16.03
CA SER A 120 -3.61 -3.36 -16.83
C SER A 120 -3.57 -3.72 -18.32
N THR A 121 -2.42 -4.21 -18.81
CA THR A 121 -2.20 -4.39 -20.26
C THR A 121 -1.59 -5.73 -20.67
N GLU A 122 -0.90 -6.43 -19.76
CA GLU A 122 -0.15 -7.64 -20.07
C GLU A 122 -0.80 -8.93 -19.57
N ILE A 123 -1.81 -8.83 -18.70
CA ILE A 123 -2.56 -9.99 -18.20
C ILE A 123 -3.44 -10.57 -19.30
N GLN A 124 -3.42 -11.90 -19.43
CA GLN A 124 -4.14 -12.64 -20.48
C GLN A 124 -4.96 -13.79 -19.88
N PRO A 125 -6.05 -14.20 -20.55
CA PRO A 125 -6.75 -15.42 -20.20
C PRO A 125 -5.82 -16.64 -20.23
N GLY A 126 -5.88 -17.46 -19.16
CA GLY A 126 -5.01 -18.62 -18.98
C GLY A 126 -3.74 -18.32 -18.17
N ASP A 127 -3.48 -17.06 -17.78
CA ASP A 127 -2.48 -16.74 -16.78
C ASP A 127 -2.85 -17.35 -15.44
N GLU A 128 -1.87 -17.68 -14.62
CA GLU A 128 -2.10 -18.35 -13.33
C GLU A 128 -1.44 -17.60 -12.19
N ILE A 129 -2.11 -17.62 -11.04
CA ILE A 129 -1.56 -17.12 -9.78
C ILE A 129 -1.50 -18.26 -8.79
N ARG A 130 -0.39 -18.33 -8.07
CA ARG A 130 -0.21 -19.21 -6.91
C ARG A 130 0.37 -18.39 -5.78
N LEU A 131 -0.13 -18.59 -4.57
CA LEU A 131 0.39 -17.87 -3.41
C LEU A 131 0.32 -18.73 -2.15
N ILE A 132 1.24 -18.46 -1.25
CA ILE A 132 1.29 -18.99 0.11
C ILE A 132 1.17 -17.79 1.04
N ILE A 133 0.18 -17.84 1.92
CA ILE A 133 -0.17 -16.72 2.79
C ILE A 133 -0.57 -17.22 4.17
N ASP A 134 -0.31 -16.43 5.20
CA ASP A 134 -0.84 -16.68 6.52
C ASP A 134 -2.30 -16.23 6.58
N GLU A 135 -3.16 -17.10 7.10
CA GLU A 135 -4.58 -16.85 7.37
C GLU A 135 -4.77 -16.79 8.87
N PHE A 136 -5.40 -15.74 9.36
CA PHE A 136 -5.72 -15.57 10.77
C PHE A 136 -7.17 -15.96 11.01
N LEU A 137 -7.38 -16.87 11.96
CA LEU A 137 -8.69 -17.40 12.32
C LEU A 137 -8.98 -17.10 13.80
N HIS A 138 -10.24 -16.92 14.13
CA HIS A 138 -10.76 -16.90 15.48
C HIS A 138 -11.88 -17.92 15.58
N ASP A 139 -11.74 -18.87 16.49
CA ASP A 139 -12.66 -20.02 16.64
C ASP A 139 -12.94 -20.73 15.30
N GLY A 140 -11.87 -20.97 14.51
CA GLY A 140 -11.95 -21.60 13.20
C GLY A 140 -12.55 -20.72 12.09
N THR A 141 -13.00 -19.50 12.39
CA THR A 141 -13.58 -18.56 11.41
C THR A 141 -12.50 -17.62 10.88
N PHE A 142 -12.49 -17.42 9.55
CA PHE A 142 -11.55 -16.50 8.90
C PHE A 142 -11.76 -15.05 9.38
N VAL A 143 -10.67 -14.41 9.76
CA VAL A 143 -10.64 -13.01 10.22
C VAL A 143 -9.95 -12.11 9.21
N LYS A 144 -8.70 -12.41 8.87
CA LYS A 144 -7.88 -11.64 7.94
C LYS A 144 -6.75 -12.47 7.35
N TYR A 145 -6.14 -11.94 6.31
CA TYR A 145 -4.85 -12.43 5.83
C TYR A 145 -3.70 -11.70 6.51
N GLY A 146 -2.60 -12.42 6.68
CA GLY A 146 -1.28 -11.88 6.97
C GLY A 146 -0.55 -11.46 5.69
N LYS A 147 0.78 -11.49 5.74
CA LYS A 147 1.59 -11.21 4.56
C LYS A 147 1.69 -12.43 3.65
N VAL A 148 1.73 -12.19 2.34
CA VAL A 148 2.06 -13.22 1.36
C VAL A 148 3.50 -13.68 1.62
N GLN A 149 3.69 -14.97 1.88
CA GLN A 149 5.01 -15.56 2.16
C GLN A 149 5.75 -15.86 0.85
N ALA A 150 5.01 -16.38 -0.15
CA ALA A 150 5.49 -16.51 -1.52
C ALA A 150 4.34 -16.34 -2.50
N ALA A 151 4.67 -15.87 -3.70
CA ALA A 151 3.74 -15.81 -4.81
C ALA A 151 4.43 -16.20 -6.12
N GLU A 152 3.67 -16.79 -7.03
CA GLU A 152 4.04 -17.01 -8.41
C GLU A 152 2.94 -16.47 -9.32
N LEU A 153 3.35 -15.72 -10.33
CA LEU A 153 2.50 -15.32 -11.46
C LEU A 153 3.07 -15.99 -12.71
N VAL A 154 2.26 -16.80 -13.38
CA VAL A 154 2.57 -17.33 -14.71
C VAL A 154 1.84 -16.46 -15.71
N ASN A 155 2.57 -15.65 -16.47
CA ASN A 155 2.02 -14.74 -17.48
C ASN A 155 2.62 -15.07 -18.84
N ALA A 156 1.78 -15.38 -19.80
CA ALA A 156 2.18 -15.80 -21.14
C ALA A 156 3.28 -16.91 -21.13
N GLY A 157 3.15 -17.87 -20.21
CA GLY A 157 4.09 -18.97 -20.02
C GLY A 157 5.41 -18.61 -19.30
N ARG A 158 5.57 -17.37 -18.86
CA ARG A 158 6.72 -16.93 -18.05
C ARG A 158 6.38 -16.99 -16.58
N HIS A 159 7.28 -17.54 -15.78
CA HIS A 159 7.15 -17.66 -14.34
C HIS A 159 7.84 -16.50 -13.64
N TYR A 160 7.08 -15.74 -12.87
CA TYR A 160 7.57 -14.68 -11.99
C TYR A 160 7.32 -15.12 -10.56
N ARG A 161 8.38 -15.32 -9.77
CA ARG A 161 8.29 -15.77 -8.38
C ARG A 161 8.80 -14.72 -7.44
N GLY A 162 8.10 -14.56 -6.32
CA GLY A 162 8.44 -13.65 -5.25
C GLY A 162 8.38 -14.33 -3.91
N PHE A 163 9.48 -14.27 -3.17
CA PHE A 163 9.61 -14.83 -1.82
C PHE A 163 9.80 -13.70 -0.83
N ARG A 164 8.98 -13.72 0.22
CA ARG A 164 9.08 -12.73 1.30
C ARG A 164 10.31 -13.02 2.16
N PHE A 165 11.12 -12.00 2.36
CA PHE A 165 12.22 -12.01 3.32
C PHE A 165 12.29 -10.65 3.99
N MET A 166 12.22 -10.65 5.33
CA MET A 166 12.03 -9.42 6.10
C MET A 166 10.80 -8.64 5.59
N ASP A 167 10.98 -7.39 5.19
CA ASP A 167 9.91 -6.50 4.72
C ASP A 167 9.91 -6.32 3.19
N SER A 168 10.48 -7.27 2.43
CA SER A 168 10.59 -7.15 0.98
C SER A 168 10.40 -8.50 0.28
N TYR A 169 10.27 -8.44 -1.06
CA TYR A 169 10.15 -9.63 -1.90
C TYR A 169 11.37 -9.75 -2.82
N TYR A 170 11.86 -10.97 -2.98
CA TYR A 170 13.03 -11.32 -3.78
C TYR A 170 12.72 -12.54 -4.65
N ASP A 171 13.39 -12.66 -5.80
CA ASP A 171 13.39 -13.90 -6.57
C ASP A 171 14.23 -14.99 -5.87
N GLU A 172 14.28 -16.18 -6.45
CA GLU A 172 15.03 -17.34 -5.90
C GLU A 172 16.53 -17.05 -5.74
N LYS A 173 17.07 -16.08 -6.49
CA LYS A 173 18.49 -15.70 -6.48
C LYS A 173 18.79 -14.59 -5.47
N GLY A 174 17.76 -14.06 -4.80
CA GLY A 174 17.87 -12.91 -3.89
C GLY A 174 17.93 -11.58 -4.61
N VAL A 175 17.47 -11.49 -5.87
CA VAL A 175 17.29 -10.23 -6.57
C VAL A 175 15.97 -9.62 -6.13
N SER A 176 15.99 -8.37 -5.71
CA SER A 176 14.77 -7.67 -5.27
C SER A 176 13.77 -7.54 -6.41
N LEU A 177 12.51 -7.88 -6.15
CA LEU A 177 11.40 -7.63 -7.08
C LEU A 177 11.00 -6.16 -7.13
N LYS A 178 11.38 -5.36 -6.14
CA LYS A 178 11.15 -3.92 -6.15
C LYS A 178 12.18 -3.23 -7.03
N ARG A 179 11.76 -2.14 -7.68
CA ARG A 179 12.72 -1.21 -8.28
C ARG A 179 13.17 -0.18 -7.25
N ALA A 180 14.41 0.24 -7.36
CA ALA A 180 14.93 1.32 -6.53
C ALA A 180 14.24 2.66 -6.80
N ILE A 181 13.61 2.81 -7.96
CA ILE A 181 12.99 4.05 -8.41
C ILE A 181 11.60 3.74 -9.01
N LEU A 182 10.56 4.44 -8.56
CA LEU A 182 9.21 4.38 -9.14
C LEU A 182 9.20 4.89 -10.58
N ALA A 183 8.33 4.36 -11.42
CA ALA A 183 8.14 4.79 -12.80
C ALA A 183 7.53 6.20 -12.92
N SER A 184 6.92 6.71 -11.85
CA SER A 184 6.30 8.03 -11.80
C SER A 184 6.35 8.60 -10.38
N PRO A 185 6.49 9.93 -10.20
CA PRO A 185 6.28 10.60 -8.91
C PRO A 185 4.80 10.76 -8.55
N LEU A 186 3.90 10.23 -9.38
CA LEU A 186 2.44 10.25 -9.22
C LEU A 186 1.93 8.81 -9.22
N LYS A 187 0.81 8.55 -8.53
CA LYS A 187 0.23 7.19 -8.43
C LYS A 187 -0.44 6.67 -9.72
N PHE A 188 -0.26 7.38 -10.81
CA PHE A 188 -0.79 7.04 -12.14
C PHE A 188 0.18 7.52 -13.21
N THR A 189 0.00 7.13 -14.47
CA THR A 189 0.80 7.61 -15.61
C THR A 189 0.31 8.98 -16.05
N PRO A 190 1.03 10.08 -15.75
CA PRO A 190 0.60 11.42 -16.08
C PRO A 190 0.94 11.81 -17.52
N ARG A 191 0.18 12.76 -18.09
CA ARG A 191 0.51 13.39 -19.36
C ARG A 191 1.68 14.35 -19.17
N VAL A 192 2.74 14.18 -19.93
CA VAL A 192 3.86 15.13 -20.04
C VAL A 192 3.39 16.35 -20.82
N SER A 193 3.37 17.54 -20.18
CA SER A 193 3.04 18.80 -20.82
C SER A 193 4.27 19.53 -21.37
N SER A 194 5.44 19.34 -20.72
CA SER A 194 6.71 19.86 -21.20
C SER A 194 7.86 18.94 -20.83
N GLY A 195 8.65 18.54 -21.82
CA GLY A 195 9.78 17.64 -21.64
C GLY A 195 11.07 18.35 -21.23
N PHE A 196 12.05 17.52 -20.87
CA PHE A 196 13.42 17.95 -20.58
C PHE A 196 14.10 18.46 -21.86
N THR A 197 14.69 19.62 -21.82
CA THR A 197 15.47 20.21 -22.94
C THR A 197 16.48 21.21 -22.44
N TYR A 198 17.61 21.31 -23.13
CA TYR A 198 18.61 22.35 -22.87
C TYR A 198 18.27 23.70 -23.51
N ARG A 199 17.30 23.74 -24.45
CA ARG A 199 16.86 24.96 -25.16
C ARG A 199 15.37 24.92 -25.41
N ARG A 200 14.63 25.89 -24.84
CA ARG A 200 13.24 26.21 -25.22
C ARG A 200 12.94 27.68 -24.98
N MET A 201 11.99 28.21 -25.71
CA MET A 201 11.40 29.53 -25.37
C MET A 201 10.66 29.42 -24.05
N HIS A 202 11.06 30.22 -23.07
CA HIS A 202 10.40 30.20 -21.74
C HIS A 202 9.05 30.88 -21.84
N PRO A 203 7.91 30.23 -21.46
CA PRO A 203 6.56 30.73 -21.73
C PRO A 203 6.23 32.08 -21.02
N ILE A 204 6.87 32.35 -19.87
CA ILE A 204 6.64 33.58 -19.09
C ILE A 204 7.70 34.64 -19.43
N LEU A 205 8.97 34.24 -19.57
CA LEU A 205 10.10 35.18 -19.71
C LEU A 205 10.37 35.59 -21.15
N GLY A 206 9.78 34.93 -22.14
CA GLY A 206 9.93 35.24 -23.55
C GLY A 206 11.36 35.14 -24.11
N ARG A 207 12.24 34.38 -23.45
CA ARG A 207 13.65 34.16 -23.84
C ARG A 207 14.03 32.69 -23.81
N GLU A 208 15.03 32.31 -24.56
CA GLU A 208 15.56 30.95 -24.51
C GLU A 208 16.10 30.60 -23.12
N ARG A 209 15.64 29.48 -22.60
CA ARG A 209 16.11 28.91 -21.32
C ARG A 209 16.04 27.41 -21.36
N ALA A 210 17.00 26.76 -20.69
CA ALA A 210 16.95 25.34 -20.45
C ALA A 210 15.74 24.97 -19.55
N HIS A 211 15.10 23.84 -19.85
CA HIS A 211 14.10 23.19 -19.03
C HIS A 211 14.64 21.83 -18.55
N LEU A 212 15.36 21.85 -17.43
CA LEU A 212 16.06 20.69 -16.88
C LEU A 212 15.16 19.86 -15.97
N ALA A 213 13.91 19.65 -16.42
CA ALA A 213 12.85 18.95 -15.71
C ALA A 213 11.84 18.34 -16.68
N THR A 214 10.87 17.62 -16.16
CA THR A 214 9.65 17.21 -16.84
C THR A 214 8.46 17.83 -16.12
N ASP A 215 7.58 18.51 -16.88
CA ASP A 215 6.32 19.02 -16.35
C ASP A 215 5.20 18.02 -16.62
N TYR A 216 4.53 17.60 -15.58
CA TYR A 216 3.37 16.71 -15.64
C TYR A 216 2.09 17.51 -15.41
N ALA A 217 1.24 17.61 -16.47
CA ALA A 217 -0.07 18.25 -16.36
C ALA A 217 -1.03 17.35 -15.58
N VAL A 218 -1.33 17.76 -14.36
CA VAL A 218 -2.21 17.03 -13.43
C VAL A 218 -3.02 18.01 -12.59
N PRO A 219 -4.22 17.62 -12.13
CA PRO A 219 -5.07 18.49 -11.32
C PRO A 219 -4.36 18.97 -10.05
N MET A 220 -4.69 20.21 -9.63
CA MET A 220 -4.27 20.72 -8.33
C MET A 220 -4.72 19.78 -7.21
N GLY A 221 -3.88 19.57 -6.20
CA GLY A 221 -4.17 18.67 -5.08
C GLY A 221 -3.85 17.20 -5.35
N SER A 222 -3.42 16.83 -6.56
CA SER A 222 -2.95 15.46 -6.84
C SER A 222 -1.78 15.07 -5.93
N PRO A 223 -1.77 13.87 -5.32
CA PRO A 223 -0.69 13.42 -4.44
C PRO A 223 0.62 13.22 -5.21
N VAL A 224 1.71 13.77 -4.68
CA VAL A 224 3.08 13.62 -5.17
C VAL A 224 3.85 12.76 -4.19
N VAL A 225 4.51 11.71 -4.69
CA VAL A 225 5.24 10.74 -3.85
C VAL A 225 6.73 10.71 -4.18
N ALA A 226 7.54 10.32 -3.20
CA ALA A 226 8.98 10.13 -3.38
C ALA A 226 9.25 8.96 -4.33
N VAL A 227 10.01 9.20 -5.40
CA VAL A 227 10.31 8.15 -6.41
C VAL A 227 11.26 7.08 -5.89
N SER A 228 11.98 7.31 -4.80
CA SER A 228 12.93 6.37 -4.19
C SER A 228 13.13 6.69 -2.72
N ASN A 229 13.65 5.72 -1.95
CA ASN A 229 14.14 5.97 -0.60
C ASN A 229 15.24 7.03 -0.61
N GLY A 230 15.30 7.86 0.42
CA GLY A 230 16.33 8.89 0.50
C GLY A 230 16.26 9.76 1.74
N THR A 231 16.98 10.88 1.68
CA THR A 231 16.93 11.91 2.72
C THR A 231 16.53 13.23 2.07
N VAL A 232 15.56 13.90 2.65
CA VAL A 232 15.14 15.23 2.22
C VAL A 232 16.30 16.22 2.49
N THR A 233 16.78 16.90 1.47
CA THR A 233 17.85 17.90 1.58
C THR A 233 17.31 19.33 1.63
N PHE A 234 16.08 19.55 1.13
CA PHE A 234 15.41 20.83 1.16
C PHE A 234 13.88 20.62 1.14
N ALA A 235 13.17 21.41 1.92
CA ALA A 235 11.71 21.48 1.89
C ALA A 235 11.27 22.90 2.27
N GLY A 236 10.65 23.65 1.35
CA GLY A 236 10.24 25.03 1.57
C GLY A 236 10.07 25.81 0.28
N TRP A 237 9.97 27.15 0.39
CA TRP A 237 9.87 28.07 -0.73
C TRP A 237 11.24 28.32 -1.39
N ASP A 238 11.32 28.16 -2.71
CA ASP A 238 12.55 28.39 -3.49
C ASP A 238 12.24 29.21 -4.76
N GLY A 239 12.04 30.50 -4.58
CA GLY A 239 11.87 31.47 -5.66
C GLY A 239 10.88 31.03 -6.74
N GLY A 240 11.37 30.92 -7.99
CA GLY A 240 10.54 30.54 -9.13
C GLY A 240 9.99 29.11 -9.07
N TYR A 241 10.57 28.22 -8.25
CA TYR A 241 10.05 26.87 -8.05
C TYR A 241 8.86 26.81 -7.08
N GLY A 242 8.59 27.91 -6.34
CA GLY A 242 7.54 27.93 -5.33
C GLY A 242 7.86 26.94 -4.18
N ASN A 243 6.86 26.23 -3.70
CA ASN A 243 7.09 25.16 -2.72
C ASN A 243 7.80 24.00 -3.39
N LEU A 244 8.99 23.69 -2.88
CA LEU A 244 9.92 22.70 -3.43
C LEU A 244 10.36 21.73 -2.36
N VAL A 245 10.43 20.45 -2.71
CA VAL A 245 11.12 19.41 -1.94
C VAL A 245 12.24 18.83 -2.79
N ARG A 246 13.47 18.72 -2.24
CA ARG A 246 14.59 17.99 -2.85
C ARG A 246 14.97 16.81 -1.99
N ILE A 247 15.21 15.67 -2.63
CA ILE A 247 15.55 14.41 -1.98
C ILE A 247 16.86 13.90 -2.57
N LYS A 248 17.80 13.51 -1.71
CA LYS A 248 19.02 12.79 -2.08
C LYS A 248 18.79 11.31 -1.87
N HIS A 249 18.96 10.55 -2.92
CA HIS A 249 18.84 9.08 -2.97
C HIS A 249 20.20 8.39 -2.96
N ALA A 250 20.18 7.07 -2.96
CA ALA A 250 21.40 6.26 -3.16
C ALA A 250 22.02 6.55 -4.53
N SER A 251 23.25 6.05 -4.76
CA SER A 251 23.97 6.14 -6.03
C SER A 251 24.09 7.57 -6.58
N SER A 252 24.18 8.58 -5.69
CA SER A 252 24.30 10.01 -6.05
C SER A 252 23.16 10.53 -6.95
N LEU A 253 22.00 9.92 -6.88
CA LEU A 253 20.79 10.39 -7.53
C LEU A 253 20.08 11.43 -6.65
N THR A 254 19.49 12.45 -7.26
CA THR A 254 18.63 13.42 -6.58
C THR A 254 17.33 13.60 -7.35
N SER A 255 16.25 13.88 -6.64
CA SER A 255 14.98 14.30 -7.22
C SER A 255 14.49 15.61 -6.62
N GLY A 256 13.71 16.38 -7.39
CA GLY A 256 13.11 17.62 -6.97
C GLY A 256 11.66 17.70 -7.43
N TYR A 257 10.79 18.19 -6.54
CA TYR A 257 9.33 18.27 -6.70
C TYR A 257 8.90 19.71 -6.46
N ALA A 258 8.59 20.45 -7.50
CA ALA A 258 8.31 21.86 -7.43
C ALA A 258 6.87 22.23 -7.78
N HIS A 259 6.52 23.50 -7.57
CA HIS A 259 5.20 24.10 -7.71
C HIS A 259 4.12 23.46 -6.84
N LEU A 260 4.53 22.84 -5.72
CA LEU A 260 3.59 22.19 -4.79
C LEU A 260 2.65 23.22 -4.16
N SER A 261 1.38 22.86 -4.00
CA SER A 261 0.43 23.66 -3.21
C SER A 261 0.76 23.56 -1.72
N HIS A 262 1.08 22.34 -1.27
CA HIS A 262 1.43 22.04 0.12
C HIS A 262 2.55 20.99 0.14
N ILE A 263 3.48 21.15 1.07
CA ILE A 263 4.46 20.12 1.45
C ILE A 263 3.81 19.25 2.53
N ALA A 264 3.95 17.94 2.43
CA ALA A 264 3.32 17.02 3.37
C ALA A 264 3.84 17.22 4.81
N LEU A 265 2.98 16.97 5.79
CA LEU A 265 3.31 17.12 7.20
C LEU A 265 4.49 16.22 7.57
N GLY A 266 5.48 16.78 8.28
CA GLY A 266 6.68 16.06 8.68
C GLY A 266 7.82 16.09 7.66
N ILE A 267 7.58 16.47 6.41
CA ILE A 267 8.62 16.59 5.38
C ILE A 267 9.46 17.85 5.63
N ARG A 268 10.70 17.66 6.03
CA ARG A 268 11.68 18.73 6.31
C ARG A 268 13.10 18.24 6.01
N ALA A 269 14.04 19.16 5.86
CA ALA A 269 15.44 18.78 5.67
C ALA A 269 15.92 17.84 6.81
N GLY A 270 16.63 16.79 6.43
CA GLY A 270 17.08 15.70 7.32
C GLY A 270 16.06 14.57 7.50
N HIS A 271 14.80 14.68 7.03
CA HIS A 271 13.83 13.61 7.11
C HIS A 271 14.24 12.43 6.19
N ALA A 272 14.27 11.22 6.76
CA ALA A 272 14.47 9.98 6.00
C ALA A 272 13.12 9.58 5.37
N ILE A 273 13.02 9.68 4.07
CA ILE A 273 11.78 9.42 3.32
C ILE A 273 11.84 8.06 2.62
N LYS A 274 10.72 7.34 2.62
CA LYS A 274 10.57 6.06 1.92
C LYS A 274 10.03 6.27 0.50
N GLN A 275 10.35 5.35 -0.40
CA GLN A 275 9.74 5.28 -1.72
C GLN A 275 8.21 5.17 -1.58
N GLY A 276 7.47 5.97 -2.38
CA GLY A 276 6.01 6.02 -2.31
C GLY A 276 5.44 6.88 -1.17
N GLU A 277 6.27 7.38 -0.26
CA GLU A 277 5.83 8.29 0.80
C GLU A 277 5.40 9.64 0.23
N LEU A 278 4.34 10.23 0.80
CA LEU A 278 3.78 11.50 0.34
C LEU A 278 4.79 12.64 0.55
N VAL A 279 5.17 13.30 -0.52
CA VAL A 279 6.03 14.49 -0.53
C VAL A 279 5.22 15.78 -0.36
N GLY A 280 4.05 15.83 -1.03
CA GLY A 280 3.20 16.99 -1.07
C GLY A 280 2.07 16.84 -2.07
N LEU A 281 1.40 17.95 -2.36
CA LEU A 281 0.29 18.00 -3.31
C LEU A 281 0.63 18.93 -4.48
N VAL A 282 0.23 18.55 -5.68
CA VAL A 282 0.39 19.38 -6.89
C VAL A 282 -0.26 20.75 -6.68
N GLY A 283 0.40 21.78 -7.15
CA GLY A 283 -0.06 23.16 -7.08
C GLY A 283 0.29 23.98 -8.31
N GLN A 284 0.39 25.28 -8.07
CA GLN A 284 0.74 26.31 -9.06
C GLN A 284 1.58 27.42 -8.40
N THR A 285 2.37 27.06 -7.38
CA THR A 285 3.17 28.06 -6.64
C THR A 285 4.43 28.44 -7.42
N GLY A 286 4.96 29.65 -7.19
CA GLY A 286 6.11 30.18 -7.92
C GLY A 286 5.80 30.60 -9.36
N LEU A 287 6.73 30.37 -10.29
CA LEU A 287 6.59 30.73 -11.72
C LEU A 287 5.91 29.59 -12.50
N ALA A 288 4.61 29.42 -12.30
CA ALA A 288 3.79 28.41 -12.97
C ALA A 288 2.61 29.07 -13.70
N THR A 289 2.32 28.64 -14.92
CA THR A 289 1.20 29.14 -15.76
C THR A 289 -0.12 28.42 -15.48
N GLY A 290 -0.09 27.28 -14.84
CA GLY A 290 -1.25 26.46 -14.47
C GLY A 290 -0.83 25.30 -13.55
N PRO A 291 -1.78 24.55 -13.02
CA PRO A 291 -1.47 23.41 -12.14
C PRO A 291 -0.64 22.36 -12.85
N HIS A 292 0.54 22.01 -12.31
CA HIS A 292 1.40 20.94 -12.80
C HIS A 292 2.44 20.57 -11.74
N LEU A 293 3.02 19.37 -11.88
CA LEU A 293 4.22 18.99 -11.15
C LEU A 293 5.44 19.24 -12.04
N HIS A 294 6.35 20.10 -11.60
CA HIS A 294 7.67 20.29 -12.18
C HIS A 294 8.63 19.31 -11.48
N PHE A 295 8.99 18.24 -12.19
CA PHE A 295 9.78 17.13 -11.64
C PHE A 295 11.20 17.13 -12.20
N MET A 296 12.19 17.18 -11.33
CA MET A 296 13.61 17.24 -11.63
C MET A 296 14.33 15.97 -11.19
N MET A 297 15.32 15.55 -11.96
CA MET A 297 16.29 14.52 -11.55
C MET A 297 17.70 14.94 -11.92
N ALA A 298 18.67 14.57 -11.07
CA ALA A 298 20.08 14.72 -11.37
C ALA A 298 20.87 13.50 -10.89
N LYS A 299 21.90 13.11 -11.66
CA LYS A 299 22.86 12.05 -11.33
C LYS A 299 24.25 12.66 -11.18
N ASN A 300 24.92 12.43 -10.06
CA ASN A 300 26.22 13.06 -9.74
C ASN A 300 26.21 14.60 -9.91
N GLY A 301 25.09 15.24 -9.55
CA GLY A 301 24.92 16.69 -9.68
C GLY A 301 24.55 17.18 -11.11
N THR A 302 24.61 16.33 -12.12
CA THR A 302 24.23 16.68 -13.51
C THR A 302 22.76 16.40 -13.74
N PRO A 303 21.96 17.39 -14.20
CA PRO A 303 20.56 17.18 -14.56
C PRO A 303 20.40 16.11 -15.65
N ILE A 304 19.44 15.21 -15.46
CA ILE A 304 19.10 14.15 -16.41
C ILE A 304 17.61 14.22 -16.76
N ASN A 305 17.26 13.70 -17.94
CA ASN A 305 15.85 13.61 -18.36
C ASN A 305 15.11 12.61 -17.45
N PRO A 306 14.10 13.06 -16.69
CA PRO A 306 13.37 12.20 -15.76
C PRO A 306 12.66 11.03 -16.45
N VAL A 307 12.01 11.24 -17.59
CA VAL A 307 11.15 10.23 -18.24
C VAL A 307 11.92 8.94 -18.57
N PRO A 308 13.02 8.95 -19.34
CA PRO A 308 13.79 7.74 -19.59
C PRO A 308 14.48 7.20 -18.33
N ALA A 309 14.86 8.06 -17.37
CA ALA A 309 15.48 7.63 -16.12
C ALA A 309 14.52 6.81 -15.27
N LEU A 310 13.26 7.25 -15.14
CA LEU A 310 12.20 6.53 -14.45
C LEU A 310 11.80 5.23 -15.16
N LYS A 311 11.65 5.27 -16.51
CA LYS A 311 11.32 4.07 -17.31
C LYS A 311 12.39 2.99 -17.24
N LYS A 312 13.67 3.38 -17.32
CA LYS A 312 14.78 2.44 -17.23
C LYS A 312 14.82 1.77 -15.86
N GLY A 313 14.47 2.53 -14.80
CA GLY A 313 14.49 2.10 -13.39
C GLY A 313 15.83 1.49 -13.00
N GLU A 314 16.38 1.83 -11.88
CA GLU A 314 17.48 1.02 -11.33
C GLU A 314 16.83 -0.12 -10.53
N PRO A 315 17.27 -1.38 -10.67
CA PRO A 315 16.83 -2.44 -9.77
C PRO A 315 17.18 -2.04 -8.33
N ALA A 316 16.33 -2.41 -7.38
CA ALA A 316 16.69 -2.24 -5.98
C ALA A 316 17.95 -3.06 -5.67
N PRO A 317 18.75 -2.65 -4.68
CA PRO A 317 19.91 -3.43 -4.30
C PRO A 317 19.53 -4.90 -4.07
N PRO A 318 20.33 -5.85 -4.53
CA PRO A 318 20.11 -7.25 -4.20
C PRO A 318 20.22 -7.45 -2.69
N LEU A 319 19.76 -8.59 -2.22
CA LEU A 319 19.89 -8.99 -0.83
C LEU A 319 21.36 -8.89 -0.39
N ASP A 320 21.59 -8.39 0.84
CA ASP A 320 22.95 -8.36 1.43
C ASP A 320 23.56 -9.78 1.38
N PRO A 321 24.75 -9.96 0.82
CA PRO A 321 25.40 -11.27 0.74
C PRO A 321 25.49 -12.02 2.08
N LYS A 322 25.56 -11.29 3.20
CA LYS A 322 25.57 -11.86 4.55
C LYS A 322 24.27 -12.56 4.92
N LEU A 323 23.14 -12.09 4.36
CA LEU A 323 21.81 -12.62 4.62
C LEU A 323 21.39 -13.71 3.62
N LYS A 324 22.22 -13.97 2.58
CA LYS A 324 21.87 -14.90 1.50
C LYS A 324 21.65 -16.32 1.99
N ALA A 325 22.47 -16.80 2.92
CA ALA A 325 22.34 -18.16 3.47
C ALA A 325 21.05 -18.31 4.28
N GLU A 326 20.69 -17.31 5.08
CA GLU A 326 19.44 -17.27 5.85
C GLU A 326 18.24 -17.21 4.92
N PHE A 327 18.28 -16.33 3.91
CA PHE A 327 17.25 -16.24 2.88
C PHE A 327 16.98 -17.59 2.20
N VAL A 328 18.03 -18.26 1.67
CA VAL A 328 17.88 -19.55 0.99
C VAL A 328 17.25 -20.59 1.92
N LYS A 329 17.69 -20.64 3.19
CA LYS A 329 17.11 -21.55 4.18
C LYS A 329 15.63 -21.26 4.44
N GLN A 330 15.26 -19.98 4.57
CA GLN A 330 13.88 -19.57 4.85
C GLN A 330 12.95 -19.87 3.67
N ILE A 331 13.38 -19.61 2.42
CA ILE A 331 12.51 -19.82 1.26
C ILE A 331 12.40 -21.28 0.82
N ALA A 332 13.34 -22.16 1.18
CA ALA A 332 13.39 -23.54 0.69
C ALA A 332 12.06 -24.30 0.90
N LEU A 333 11.51 -24.25 2.11
CA LEU A 333 10.25 -24.92 2.43
C LEU A 333 9.05 -24.30 1.68
N VAL A 334 9.01 -22.98 1.58
CA VAL A 334 7.92 -22.25 0.92
C VAL A 334 8.00 -22.45 -0.59
N GLN A 335 9.20 -22.53 -1.15
CA GLN A 335 9.43 -22.83 -2.55
C GLN A 335 8.93 -24.23 -2.92
N GLU A 336 9.27 -25.26 -2.12
CA GLU A 336 8.79 -26.64 -2.29
C GLU A 336 7.26 -26.71 -2.32
N LYS A 337 6.59 -26.02 -1.38
CA LYS A 337 5.12 -25.95 -1.34
C LYS A 337 4.53 -25.25 -2.56
N LEU A 338 5.16 -24.17 -3.02
CA LEU A 338 4.71 -23.45 -4.20
C LEU A 338 4.83 -24.31 -5.46
N GLU A 339 5.89 -25.09 -5.58
CA GLU A 339 6.10 -26.06 -6.66
C GLU A 339 5.12 -27.22 -6.62
N ALA A 340 4.84 -27.78 -5.43
CA ALA A 340 3.85 -28.83 -5.26
C ALA A 340 2.45 -28.40 -5.67
N SER A 341 2.08 -27.12 -5.41
CA SER A 341 0.79 -26.57 -5.82
C SER A 341 0.63 -26.47 -7.35
N SER A 342 1.72 -26.40 -8.09
CA SER A 342 1.69 -26.36 -9.56
C SER A 342 1.29 -27.71 -10.17
N GLN A 343 1.68 -28.81 -9.55
CA GLN A 343 1.39 -30.18 -10.05
C GLN A 343 -0.09 -30.54 -9.87
N SER A 344 -0.75 -30.03 -8.84
CA SER A 344 -2.17 -30.30 -8.58
C SER A 344 -3.11 -29.71 -9.62
N LEU A 345 -2.81 -28.53 -10.18
CA LEU A 345 -3.61 -27.93 -11.26
C LEU A 345 -3.45 -28.68 -12.59
N THR A 346 -2.25 -29.15 -12.89
CA THR A 346 -1.99 -29.92 -14.12
C THR A 346 -2.71 -31.28 -14.07
N ALA A 347 -2.77 -31.92 -12.90
CA ALA A 347 -3.50 -33.18 -12.71
C ALA A 347 -5.04 -33.00 -12.74
N ALA A 348 -5.58 -31.85 -12.38
CA ALA A 348 -7.01 -31.56 -12.45
C ALA A 348 -7.51 -31.21 -13.89
N ARG A 349 -6.57 -30.96 -14.83
CA ARG A 349 -6.85 -30.67 -16.25
C ARG A 349 -6.77 -31.91 -17.16
N GLN A 350 -6.33 -33.06 -16.65
CA GLN A 350 -6.34 -34.36 -17.35
C GLN A 350 -7.53 -35.20 -16.91
#